data_cc50436eec69e679bed1fd7816a8a5fa
#
_entry.id   cc50436eec69e679bed1fd7816a8a5fa
#
_cell.length_a   1.000
_cell.length_b   1.000
_cell.length_c   1.000
_cell.angle_alpha   90.00
_cell.angle_beta   90.00
_cell.angle_gamma   90.00
#
_symmetry.space_group_name_H-M   'P 1'
#
loop_
_entity.id
_entity.type
_entity.pdbx_description
1 polymer ?
#
loop_
_entity_poly.entity_id
_entity_poly.type
_entity_poly.pdbx_seq_one_letter_code
_entity_poly.pdbx_strand_id
1 'polypeptide(L)'
;MNTSLFIAKRLYAKENNNNYTRPIIRIAISAIALSVAIMILSVFVLSGFKSDISNKVFGFGGHINISKFSFNQSYENDPINYNTELSSEIESMDFVNYIQAYATKAGIIKNNNEILGVVLKGVDQNYNWSFFYENLISGDTPSFNDSVAKNSILISQNISKKMKLNVGDDMLIYFMEQPTRVRKFIVSGIYKTGLSEFDDITAIGDLKHIQKLNNWDINQIGGYEISVANFKNIEKYTSLIDESIDYDLKALSIKHKYPQIFDWLRLQDFNVLIILI
;
A
#
# COMPACT_ATOMS: atom_id res chain seq x y z
N MET A 1 -53.05 6.79 10.38
CA MET A 1 -52.57 6.46 11.73
C MET A 1 -51.87 5.13 11.65
N ASN A 2 -50.59 5.08 12.04
CA ASN A 2 -49.74 3.86 11.84
C ASN A 2 -50.13 2.84 12.91
N THR A 3 -50.91 1.79 12.51
CA THR A 3 -51.49 0.78 13.40
C THR A 3 -50.43 0.04 14.22
N SER A 4 -49.24 -0.16 13.65
CA SER A 4 -48.09 -0.78 14.33
C SER A 4 -47.61 0.06 15.52
N LEU A 5 -47.53 1.37 15.36
CA LEU A 5 -47.10 2.32 16.39
C LEU A 5 -48.14 2.43 17.53
N PHE A 6 -49.43 2.35 17.16
CA PHE A 6 -50.54 2.34 18.12
C PHE A 6 -50.51 1.06 18.97
N ILE A 7 -50.31 -0.10 18.36
CA ILE A 7 -50.22 -1.41 19.07
C ILE A 7 -48.97 -1.42 19.97
N ALA A 8 -47.80 -0.97 19.48
CA ALA A 8 -46.58 -0.90 20.27
C ALA A 8 -46.73 -0.02 21.51
N LYS A 9 -47.34 1.19 21.35
CA LYS A 9 -47.61 2.09 22.47
C LYS A 9 -48.59 1.50 23.50
N ARG A 10 -49.60 0.75 23.03
CA ARG A 10 -50.59 0.10 23.90
C ARG A 10 -50.01 -1.10 24.67
N LEU A 11 -49.11 -1.88 24.05
CA LEU A 11 -48.39 -2.99 24.69
C LEU A 11 -47.41 -2.48 25.76
N TYR A 12 -46.74 -1.35 25.49
CA TYR A 12 -45.80 -0.75 26.42
C TYR A 12 -46.47 -0.02 27.59
N ALA A 13 -47.63 0.65 27.34
CA ALA A 13 -48.30 1.54 28.30
C ALA A 13 -49.36 0.84 29.16
N LYS A 14 -49.82 -0.40 28.82
CA LYS A 14 -50.87 -1.06 29.55
C LYS A 14 -50.38 -1.63 30.89
N GLU A 15 -50.73 -0.97 31.97
CA GLU A 15 -50.63 -1.47 33.34
C GLU A 15 -51.53 -2.69 33.51
N ASN A 16 -51.12 -3.85 33.11
CA ASN A 16 -51.79 -5.07 33.40
C ASN A 16 -50.92 -5.93 34.32
N ASN A 17 -51.53 -6.51 35.34
CA ASN A 17 -50.96 -7.20 36.49
C ASN A 17 -50.18 -8.50 36.17
N ASN A 18 -49.78 -8.75 34.89
CA ASN A 18 -48.98 -9.90 34.51
C ASN A 18 -47.51 -9.56 34.56
N ASN A 19 -46.83 -9.88 35.64
CA ASN A 19 -45.43 -9.63 35.94
C ASN A 19 -44.44 -10.24 34.92
N TYR A 20 -44.87 -11.10 34.00
CA TYR A 20 -44.04 -11.84 33.07
C TYR A 20 -43.90 -11.20 31.66
N THR A 21 -44.91 -10.40 31.23
CA THR A 21 -44.95 -9.85 29.87
C THR A 21 -43.91 -8.72 29.67
N ARG A 22 -43.71 -7.89 30.67
CA ARG A 22 -42.72 -6.76 30.60
C ARG A 22 -41.28 -7.20 30.45
N PRO A 23 -40.78 -8.18 31.24
CA PRO A 23 -39.38 -8.64 31.05
C PRO A 23 -39.16 -9.30 29.68
N ILE A 24 -40.15 -10.07 29.17
CA ILE A 24 -40.06 -10.69 27.84
C ILE A 24 -39.96 -9.63 26.75
N ILE A 25 -40.78 -8.58 26.78
CA ILE A 25 -40.72 -7.48 25.81
C ILE A 25 -39.39 -6.75 25.90
N ARG A 26 -38.87 -6.49 27.11
CA ARG A 26 -37.56 -5.84 27.27
C ARG A 26 -36.43 -6.69 26.70
N ILE A 27 -36.45 -8.00 26.94
CA ILE A 27 -35.44 -8.93 26.38
C ILE A 27 -35.51 -8.93 24.85
N ALA A 28 -36.75 -8.99 24.28
CA ALA A 28 -36.93 -8.95 22.82
C ALA A 28 -36.39 -7.64 22.20
N ILE A 29 -36.73 -6.49 22.80
CA ILE A 29 -36.22 -5.19 22.36
C ILE A 29 -34.69 -5.12 22.46
N SER A 30 -34.13 -5.58 23.58
CA SER A 30 -32.69 -5.60 23.79
C SER A 30 -31.97 -6.51 22.77
N ALA A 31 -32.56 -7.68 22.46
CA ALA A 31 -32.00 -8.59 21.47
C ALA A 31 -31.99 -7.98 20.06
N ILE A 32 -33.11 -7.35 19.66
CA ILE A 32 -33.17 -6.66 18.35
C ILE A 32 -32.21 -5.49 18.32
N ALA A 33 -32.16 -4.67 19.36
CA ALA A 33 -31.23 -3.53 19.42
C ALA A 33 -29.78 -3.98 19.35
N LEU A 34 -29.41 -5.06 20.04
CA LEU A 34 -28.06 -5.64 20.00
C LEU A 34 -27.74 -6.19 18.61
N SER A 35 -28.66 -6.90 17.96
CA SER A 35 -28.46 -7.43 16.60
C SER A 35 -28.21 -6.31 15.60
N VAL A 36 -29.01 -5.24 15.63
CA VAL A 36 -28.82 -4.08 14.75
C VAL A 36 -27.51 -3.38 15.04
N ALA A 37 -27.12 -3.23 16.31
CA ALA A 37 -25.84 -2.63 16.69
C ALA A 37 -24.65 -3.44 16.15
N ILE A 38 -24.69 -4.78 16.24
CA ILE A 38 -23.66 -5.66 15.70
C ILE A 38 -23.58 -5.55 14.17
N MET A 39 -24.70 -5.51 13.46
CA MET A 39 -24.74 -5.33 12.01
C MET A 39 -24.07 -4.02 11.58
N ILE A 40 -24.44 -2.91 12.23
CA ILE A 40 -23.85 -1.59 11.95
C ILE A 40 -22.35 -1.61 12.23
N LEU A 41 -21.94 -2.14 13.38
CA LEU A 41 -20.52 -2.25 13.76
C LEU A 41 -19.71 -3.06 12.74
N SER A 42 -20.25 -4.19 12.27
CA SER A 42 -19.61 -5.04 11.27
C SER A 42 -19.33 -4.30 9.96
N VAL A 43 -20.28 -3.47 9.49
CA VAL A 43 -20.10 -2.65 8.28
C VAL A 43 -19.01 -1.61 8.47
N PHE A 44 -18.98 -0.91 9.62
CA PHE A 44 -17.95 0.10 9.91
C PHE A 44 -16.56 -0.52 10.03
N VAL A 45 -16.44 -1.63 10.75
CA VAL A 45 -15.17 -2.34 10.91
C VAL A 45 -14.64 -2.79 9.55
N LEU A 46 -15.49 -3.40 8.72
CA LEU A 46 -15.06 -3.82 7.37
C LEU A 46 -14.64 -2.64 6.51
N SER A 47 -15.41 -1.55 6.49
CA SER A 47 -15.10 -0.37 5.69
C SER A 47 -13.76 0.26 6.13
N GLY A 48 -13.53 0.39 7.43
CA GLY A 48 -12.27 0.88 7.99
C GLY A 48 -11.09 -0.03 7.64
N PHE A 49 -11.25 -1.33 7.79
CA PHE A 49 -10.24 -2.32 7.46
C PHE A 49 -9.84 -2.29 5.97
N LYS A 50 -10.83 -2.24 5.06
CA LYS A 50 -10.56 -2.14 3.62
C LYS A 50 -9.82 -0.85 3.26
N SER A 51 -10.21 0.26 3.86
CA SER A 51 -9.54 1.54 3.66
C SER A 51 -8.10 1.49 4.16
N ASP A 52 -7.85 0.94 5.34
CA ASP A 52 -6.51 0.83 5.93
C ASP A 52 -5.57 -0.02 5.06
N ILE A 53 -6.01 -1.22 4.66
CA ILE A 53 -5.20 -2.08 3.79
C ILE A 53 -4.94 -1.42 2.44
N SER A 54 -5.96 -0.83 1.81
CA SER A 54 -5.79 -0.14 0.53
C SER A 54 -4.79 1.01 0.63
N ASN A 55 -4.88 1.85 1.68
CA ASN A 55 -3.97 2.97 1.89
C ASN A 55 -2.52 2.51 2.09
N LYS A 56 -2.31 1.38 2.76
CA LYS A 56 -0.98 0.79 2.92
C LYS A 56 -0.41 0.32 1.57
N VAL A 57 -1.22 -0.33 0.73
CA VAL A 57 -0.79 -0.74 -0.62
C VAL A 57 -0.45 0.49 -1.48
N PHE A 58 -1.23 1.57 -1.39
CA PHE A 58 -0.98 2.82 -2.11
C PHE A 58 0.32 3.49 -1.64
N GLY A 59 0.62 3.43 -0.35
CA GLY A 59 1.85 3.97 0.21
C GLY A 59 3.11 3.31 -0.33
N PHE A 60 3.04 2.01 -0.67
CA PHE A 60 4.16 1.29 -1.28
C PHE A 60 4.31 1.48 -2.79
N GLY A 61 3.21 1.58 -3.53
CA GLY A 61 3.25 1.50 -4.98
C GLY A 61 2.46 2.58 -5.73
N GLY A 62 1.96 3.62 -5.04
CA GLY A 62 1.05 4.58 -5.64
C GLY A 62 -0.30 3.98 -6.00
N HIS A 63 -1.14 4.73 -6.69
CA HIS A 63 -2.45 4.26 -7.17
C HIS A 63 -2.37 3.69 -8.59
N ILE A 64 -1.56 4.32 -9.45
CA ILE A 64 -1.35 3.94 -10.85
C ILE A 64 0.16 3.87 -11.09
N ASN A 65 0.60 2.85 -11.82
CA ASN A 65 2.00 2.66 -12.18
C ASN A 65 2.15 2.73 -13.69
N ILE A 66 3.10 3.53 -14.17
CA ILE A 66 3.54 3.51 -15.56
C ILE A 66 4.88 2.80 -15.62
N SER A 67 4.98 1.80 -16.46
CA SER A 67 6.24 1.08 -16.72
C SER A 67 6.28 0.61 -18.17
N LYS A 68 7.44 0.12 -18.60
CA LYS A 68 7.54 -0.49 -19.91
C LYS A 68 6.60 -1.69 -20.03
N PHE A 69 5.93 -1.81 -21.16
CA PHE A 69 5.09 -2.96 -21.41
C PHE A 69 5.95 -4.23 -21.46
N SER A 70 5.73 -5.13 -20.51
CA SER A 70 6.47 -6.39 -20.41
C SER A 70 5.54 -7.52 -19.97
N PHE A 71 5.73 -8.71 -20.54
CA PHE A 71 5.07 -9.94 -20.08
C PHE A 71 5.77 -10.57 -18.87
N ASN A 72 6.92 -10.03 -18.47
CA ASN A 72 7.69 -10.56 -17.37
C ASN A 72 7.14 -10.04 -16.04
N GLN A 73 6.79 -10.94 -15.13
CA GLN A 73 6.34 -10.63 -13.76
C GLN A 73 7.51 -10.57 -12.77
N SER A 74 8.67 -10.11 -13.22
CA SER A 74 9.83 -9.91 -12.35
C SER A 74 9.65 -8.71 -11.43
N TYR A 75 10.31 -8.75 -10.27
CA TYR A 75 10.48 -7.56 -9.43
C TYR A 75 11.44 -6.53 -10.05
N GLU A 76 12.13 -6.86 -11.14
CA GLU A 76 13.03 -5.95 -11.84
C GLU A 76 12.32 -5.27 -12.99
N ASN A 77 12.44 -3.95 -13.06
CA ASN A 77 11.87 -3.15 -14.13
C ASN A 77 12.81 -3.11 -15.34
N ASP A 78 12.23 -3.11 -16.54
CA ASP A 78 12.93 -2.65 -17.74
C ASP A 78 13.07 -1.13 -17.70
N PRO A 79 14.17 -0.54 -18.22
CA PRO A 79 14.38 0.89 -18.18
C PRO A 79 13.45 1.63 -19.13
N ILE A 80 12.96 2.77 -18.65
CA ILE A 80 12.32 3.81 -19.46
C ILE A 80 13.07 5.13 -19.28
N ASN A 81 13.04 6.00 -20.27
CA ASN A 81 13.64 7.32 -20.15
C ASN A 81 12.74 8.24 -19.30
N TYR A 82 13.34 8.93 -18.35
CA TYR A 82 12.62 9.98 -17.61
C TYR A 82 12.19 11.08 -18.58
N ASN A 83 10.90 11.30 -18.68
CA ASN A 83 10.32 12.33 -19.56
C ASN A 83 9.68 13.42 -18.70
N THR A 84 10.30 14.60 -18.69
CA THR A 84 9.82 15.75 -17.90
C THR A 84 8.50 16.31 -18.46
N GLU A 85 8.30 16.27 -19.78
CA GLU A 85 7.08 16.78 -20.42
C GLU A 85 5.90 15.89 -20.02
N LEU A 86 6.06 14.56 -20.15
CA LEU A 86 5.05 13.59 -19.73
C LEU A 86 4.72 13.71 -18.24
N SER A 87 5.74 13.83 -17.37
CA SER A 87 5.50 13.94 -15.93
C SER A 87 4.75 15.22 -15.59
N SER A 88 5.07 16.36 -16.23
CA SER A 88 4.39 17.63 -16.04
C SER A 88 2.95 17.62 -16.58
N GLU A 89 2.72 16.97 -17.71
CA GLU A 89 1.39 16.79 -18.28
C GLU A 89 0.49 15.98 -17.33
N ILE A 90 0.98 14.84 -16.84
CA ILE A 90 0.25 14.00 -15.90
C ILE A 90 0.01 14.73 -14.58
N GLU A 91 1.01 15.45 -14.05
CA GLU A 91 0.88 16.22 -12.81
C GLU A 91 -0.14 17.36 -12.93
N SER A 92 -0.35 17.90 -14.13
CA SER A 92 -1.35 18.94 -14.39
C SER A 92 -2.80 18.45 -14.41
N MET A 93 -3.04 17.15 -14.42
CA MET A 93 -4.39 16.57 -14.42
C MET A 93 -5.06 16.77 -13.05
N ASP A 94 -6.27 17.32 -13.01
CA ASP A 94 -7.01 17.67 -11.78
C ASP A 94 -7.15 16.54 -10.74
N PHE A 95 -7.06 15.30 -11.18
CA PHE A 95 -7.20 14.12 -10.33
C PHE A 95 -5.87 13.57 -9.79
N VAL A 96 -4.73 14.13 -10.21
CA VAL A 96 -3.40 13.69 -9.79
C VAL A 96 -2.93 14.52 -8.60
N ASN A 97 -2.50 13.84 -7.53
CA ASN A 97 -1.90 14.50 -6.37
C ASN A 97 -0.39 14.70 -6.55
N TYR A 98 0.29 13.68 -7.05
CA TYR A 98 1.72 13.71 -7.38
C TYR A 98 2.09 12.54 -8.29
N ILE A 99 3.21 12.69 -8.98
CA ILE A 99 3.91 11.66 -9.74
C ILE A 99 5.36 11.56 -9.25
N GLN A 100 5.88 10.34 -9.14
CA GLN A 100 7.25 10.11 -8.67
C GLN A 100 7.91 8.96 -9.43
N ALA A 101 9.22 9.10 -9.67
CA ALA A 101 10.02 8.08 -10.33
C ALA A 101 10.45 6.98 -9.35
N TYR A 102 10.51 5.75 -9.84
CA TYR A 102 11.03 4.64 -9.06
C TYR A 102 11.74 3.61 -9.96
N ALA A 103 12.49 2.72 -9.33
CA ALA A 103 12.93 1.46 -9.91
C ALA A 103 12.97 0.39 -8.82
N THR A 104 12.90 -0.87 -9.21
CA THR A 104 13.03 -1.99 -8.28
C THR A 104 14.09 -2.98 -8.75
N LYS A 105 14.81 -3.56 -7.79
CA LYS A 105 15.80 -4.60 -8.06
C LYS A 105 15.82 -5.64 -6.96
N ALA A 106 15.76 -6.92 -7.35
CA ALA A 106 15.86 -8.03 -6.42
C ALA A 106 17.29 -8.20 -5.91
N GLY A 107 17.44 -8.52 -4.63
CA GLY A 107 18.73 -8.76 -4.00
C GLY A 107 18.60 -9.68 -2.81
N ILE A 108 19.74 -10.05 -2.24
CA ILE A 108 19.85 -10.92 -1.09
C ILE A 108 20.64 -10.24 0.01
N ILE A 109 20.06 -10.11 1.19
CA ILE A 109 20.79 -9.72 2.40
C ILE A 109 21.35 -10.97 3.04
N LYS A 110 22.63 -10.93 3.42
CA LYS A 110 23.27 -11.96 4.20
C LYS A 110 23.88 -11.33 5.45
N ASN A 111 23.47 -11.83 6.62
CA ASN A 111 24.05 -11.44 7.90
C ASN A 111 24.26 -12.68 8.74
N ASN A 112 25.51 -12.98 9.10
CA ASN A 112 25.91 -14.20 9.79
C ASN A 112 25.35 -15.47 9.08
N ASN A 113 24.45 -16.21 9.72
CA ASN A 113 23.84 -17.44 9.21
C ASN A 113 22.46 -17.21 8.58
N GLU A 114 21.94 -15.97 8.60
CA GLU A 114 20.64 -15.63 8.05
C GLU A 114 20.77 -15.13 6.61
N ILE A 115 19.85 -15.55 5.76
CA ILE A 115 19.75 -15.13 4.37
C ILE A 115 18.30 -14.69 4.11
N LEU A 116 18.12 -13.53 3.50
CA LEU A 116 16.81 -12.98 3.20
C LEU A 116 16.80 -12.37 1.79
N GLY A 117 15.85 -12.80 0.95
CA GLY A 117 15.55 -12.14 -0.30
C GLY A 117 14.85 -10.81 -0.05
N VAL A 118 15.29 -9.75 -0.73
CA VAL A 118 14.71 -8.41 -0.62
C VAL A 118 14.53 -7.78 -1.99
N VAL A 119 13.61 -6.84 -2.05
CA VAL A 119 13.43 -5.95 -3.19
C VAL A 119 13.88 -4.55 -2.77
N LEU A 120 14.97 -4.09 -3.37
CA LEU A 120 15.38 -2.70 -3.24
C LEU A 120 14.48 -1.84 -4.13
N LYS A 121 13.69 -0.97 -3.53
CA LYS A 121 12.98 0.11 -4.21
C LYS A 121 13.84 1.35 -4.19
N GLY A 122 14.37 1.74 -5.34
CA GLY A 122 15.11 2.96 -5.54
C GLY A 122 14.16 4.11 -5.84
N VAL A 123 14.32 5.20 -5.11
CA VAL A 123 13.52 6.43 -5.27
C VAL A 123 14.45 7.64 -5.41
N ASP A 124 13.94 8.72 -5.97
CA ASP A 124 14.69 9.94 -6.19
C ASP A 124 14.53 10.97 -5.05
N GLN A 125 15.09 12.16 -5.24
CA GLN A 125 15.04 13.25 -4.27
C GLN A 125 13.62 13.84 -4.06
N ASN A 126 12.72 13.65 -5.02
CA ASN A 126 11.36 14.20 -5.00
C ASN A 126 10.34 13.22 -4.43
N TYR A 127 10.80 12.08 -3.92
CA TYR A 127 9.94 11.04 -3.40
C TYR A 127 9.11 11.54 -2.21
N ASN A 128 7.81 11.25 -2.23
CA ASN A 128 6.89 11.59 -1.13
C ASN A 128 7.04 10.61 0.04
N TRP A 129 7.69 11.05 1.10
CA TRP A 129 7.96 10.24 2.28
C TRP A 129 6.82 10.21 3.30
N SER A 130 5.70 10.91 3.11
CA SER A 130 4.62 11.07 4.09
C SER A 130 4.14 9.74 4.66
N PHE A 131 3.91 8.76 3.78
CA PHE A 131 3.49 7.41 4.19
C PHE A 131 4.51 6.72 5.12
N PHE A 132 5.79 6.83 4.82
CA PHE A 132 6.84 6.21 5.63
C PHE A 132 7.12 6.98 6.93
N TYR A 133 6.94 8.30 6.95
CA TYR A 133 6.99 9.08 8.19
C TYR A 133 5.91 8.66 9.18
N GLU A 134 4.67 8.44 8.71
CA GLU A 134 3.56 7.98 9.54
C GLU A 134 3.77 6.56 10.09
N ASN A 135 4.57 5.75 9.40
CA ASN A 135 4.84 4.35 9.76
C ASN A 135 6.26 4.14 10.31
N LEU A 136 7.02 5.20 10.57
CA LEU A 136 8.39 5.11 11.09
C LEU A 136 8.38 4.70 12.57
N ILE A 137 9.23 3.73 12.92
CA ILE A 137 9.39 3.26 14.31
C ILE A 137 10.64 3.85 14.94
N SER A 138 11.74 3.93 14.18
CA SER A 138 13.02 4.45 14.67
C SER A 138 13.88 4.97 13.54
N GLY A 139 14.80 5.90 13.86
CA GLY A 139 15.66 6.55 12.88
C GLY A 139 14.93 7.62 12.08
N ASP A 140 15.34 7.81 10.81
CA ASP A 140 14.78 8.80 9.90
C ASP A 140 14.70 8.26 8.46
N THR A 141 13.90 8.92 7.63
CA THR A 141 13.85 8.61 6.20
C THR A 141 15.14 9.08 5.52
N PRO A 142 15.62 8.33 4.50
CA PRO A 142 16.80 8.74 3.75
C PRO A 142 16.56 10.08 3.02
N SER A 143 17.63 10.88 2.86
CA SER A 143 17.63 12.09 2.03
C SER A 143 18.59 11.91 0.87
N PHE A 144 18.13 12.15 -0.37
CA PHE A 144 18.86 11.87 -1.62
C PHE A 144 19.17 13.14 -2.41
N ASN A 145 19.61 14.20 -1.76
CA ASN A 145 19.78 15.53 -2.36
C ASN A 145 21.06 15.73 -3.18
N ASP A 146 22.00 14.77 -3.17
CA ASP A 146 23.30 14.91 -3.83
C ASP A 146 23.34 14.23 -5.21
N SER A 147 24.29 14.65 -6.04
CA SER A 147 24.60 14.01 -7.33
C SER A 147 25.19 12.60 -7.20
N VAL A 148 25.70 12.25 -6.02
CA VAL A 148 26.31 10.95 -5.71
C VAL A 148 25.28 10.06 -5.01
N ALA A 149 25.23 8.77 -5.38
CA ALA A 149 24.35 7.79 -4.73
C ALA A 149 24.60 7.72 -3.22
N LYS A 150 23.55 7.86 -2.44
CA LYS A 150 23.61 7.77 -0.97
C LYS A 150 23.42 6.33 -0.51
N ASN A 151 24.23 5.94 0.46
CA ASN A 151 24.16 4.57 1.02
C ASN A 151 23.10 4.40 2.12
N SER A 152 22.33 5.45 2.43
CA SER A 152 21.24 5.38 3.42
C SER A 152 20.10 4.53 2.88
N ILE A 153 19.55 3.65 3.74
CA ILE A 153 18.46 2.75 3.39
C ILE A 153 17.43 2.68 4.51
N LEU A 154 16.16 2.68 4.14
CA LEU A 154 15.03 2.47 5.03
C LEU A 154 14.59 1.02 4.92
N ILE A 155 14.51 0.29 6.04
CA ILE A 155 14.10 -1.12 6.08
C ILE A 155 12.87 -1.31 6.95
N SER A 156 12.15 -2.41 6.75
CA SER A 156 11.02 -2.75 7.61
C SER A 156 11.48 -3.34 8.95
N GLN A 157 10.57 -3.32 9.94
CA GLN A 157 10.80 -4.01 11.22
C GLN A 157 10.97 -5.52 11.03
N ASN A 158 10.32 -6.12 10.04
CA ASN A 158 10.44 -7.55 9.77
C ASN A 158 11.84 -7.90 9.26
N ILE A 159 12.37 -7.11 8.31
CA ILE A 159 13.76 -7.25 7.83
C ILE A 159 14.74 -7.02 8.99
N SER A 160 14.57 -5.92 9.75
CA SER A 160 15.40 -5.59 10.91
C SER A 160 15.49 -6.74 11.90
N LYS A 161 14.37 -7.33 12.30
CA LYS A 161 14.32 -8.45 13.25
C LYS A 161 14.96 -9.72 12.69
N LYS A 162 14.62 -10.11 11.44
CA LYS A 162 15.18 -11.31 10.79
C LYS A 162 16.69 -11.21 10.62
N MET A 163 17.16 -10.05 10.22
CA MET A 163 18.58 -9.80 9.94
C MET A 163 19.35 -9.25 11.14
N LYS A 164 18.68 -9.00 12.29
CA LYS A 164 19.27 -8.44 13.52
C LYS A 164 20.01 -7.12 13.25
N LEU A 165 19.37 -6.21 12.49
CA LEU A 165 19.88 -4.92 12.11
C LEU A 165 19.16 -3.80 12.85
N ASN A 166 19.91 -2.82 13.34
CA ASN A 166 19.42 -1.61 13.99
C ASN A 166 19.74 -0.39 13.13
N VAL A 167 19.17 0.76 13.50
CA VAL A 167 19.54 2.04 12.88
C VAL A 167 21.03 2.32 13.12
N GLY A 168 21.73 2.69 12.04
CA GLY A 168 23.17 2.92 12.03
C GLY A 168 24.01 1.70 11.65
N ASP A 169 23.43 0.51 11.61
CA ASP A 169 24.16 -0.70 11.23
C ASP A 169 24.43 -0.76 9.71
N ASP A 170 25.52 -1.43 9.37
CA ASP A 170 25.89 -1.74 7.99
C ASP A 170 25.09 -2.93 7.46
N MET A 171 24.53 -2.78 6.28
CA MET A 171 23.79 -3.83 5.57
C MET A 171 24.39 -4.08 4.20
N LEU A 172 24.70 -5.33 3.88
CA LEU A 172 25.18 -5.74 2.57
C LEU A 172 24.05 -6.41 1.78
N ILE A 173 23.80 -5.86 0.57
CA ILE A 173 22.88 -6.48 -0.39
C ILE A 173 23.70 -7.03 -1.55
N TYR A 174 23.49 -8.31 -1.85
CA TYR A 174 24.07 -9.04 -2.96
C TYR A 174 23.08 -9.08 -4.10
N PHE A 175 23.47 -8.56 -5.26
CA PHE A 175 22.66 -8.57 -6.48
C PHE A 175 23.21 -9.66 -7.41
N MET A 176 22.32 -10.55 -7.86
CA MET A 176 22.66 -11.73 -8.65
C MET A 176 22.91 -11.37 -10.12
N GLU A 177 23.99 -10.66 -10.35
CA GLU A 177 24.50 -10.28 -11.65
C GLU A 177 25.70 -11.16 -12.06
N GLN A 178 26.17 -11.03 -13.27
CA GLN A 178 27.40 -11.69 -13.73
C GLN A 178 28.45 -10.62 -14.09
N PRO A 179 29.46 -10.40 -13.21
CA PRO A 179 29.68 -10.98 -11.87
C PRO A 179 28.72 -10.44 -10.81
N THR A 180 28.54 -11.19 -9.71
CA THR A 180 27.72 -10.76 -8.55
C THR A 180 28.18 -9.40 -8.04
N ARG A 181 27.26 -8.47 -7.90
CA ARG A 181 27.51 -7.11 -7.40
C ARG A 181 27.06 -6.97 -5.97
N VAL A 182 27.88 -6.35 -5.13
CA VAL A 182 27.56 -6.09 -3.72
C VAL A 182 27.46 -4.60 -3.48
N ARG A 183 26.49 -4.18 -2.69
CA ARG A 183 26.36 -2.80 -2.21
C ARG A 183 26.24 -2.79 -0.70
N LYS A 184 27.00 -1.87 -0.09
CA LYS A 184 26.93 -1.59 1.33
C LYS A 184 26.00 -0.42 1.55
N PHE A 185 25.03 -0.61 2.44
CA PHE A 185 24.10 0.42 2.90
C PHE A 185 24.24 0.62 4.39
N ILE A 186 23.76 1.77 4.88
CA ILE A 186 23.63 2.10 6.30
C ILE A 186 22.14 2.25 6.60
N VAL A 187 21.63 1.51 7.54
CA VAL A 187 20.22 1.59 7.96
C VAL A 187 19.95 2.97 8.57
N SER A 188 19.20 3.82 7.85
CA SER A 188 18.84 5.17 8.33
C SER A 188 17.59 5.16 9.19
N GLY A 189 16.67 4.23 8.95
CA GLY A 189 15.43 4.13 9.71
C GLY A 189 14.77 2.77 9.54
N ILE A 190 13.81 2.51 10.42
CA ILE A 190 13.04 1.27 10.47
C ILE A 190 11.56 1.64 10.47
N TYR A 191 10.80 1.14 9.50
CA TYR A 191 9.36 1.33 9.38
C TYR A 191 8.56 0.06 9.68
N LYS A 192 7.26 0.22 9.92
CA LYS A 192 6.31 -0.89 10.07
C LYS A 192 4.94 -0.47 9.58
N THR A 193 4.46 -1.10 8.53
CA THR A 193 3.10 -0.84 8.03
C THR A 193 2.10 -1.90 8.50
N GLY A 194 2.59 -3.09 8.89
CA GLY A 194 1.77 -4.24 9.25
C GLY A 194 1.21 -4.98 8.03
N LEU A 195 1.68 -4.68 6.82
CA LEU A 195 1.36 -5.40 5.60
C LEU A 195 2.54 -6.31 5.24
N SER A 196 2.49 -7.55 5.72
CA SER A 196 3.63 -8.49 5.65
C SER A 196 4.13 -8.74 4.23
N GLU A 197 3.25 -8.68 3.24
CA GLU A 197 3.59 -8.87 1.82
C GLU A 197 4.68 -7.87 1.34
N PHE A 198 4.69 -6.66 1.90
CA PHE A 198 5.71 -5.65 1.62
C PHE A 198 6.76 -5.56 2.74
N ASP A 199 6.33 -5.62 4.00
CA ASP A 199 7.23 -5.49 5.15
C ASP A 199 8.28 -6.62 5.20
N ASP A 200 8.01 -7.79 4.60
CA ASP A 200 8.95 -8.91 4.62
C ASP A 200 10.09 -8.78 3.59
N ILE A 201 9.89 -7.99 2.53
CA ILE A 201 10.83 -7.98 1.41
C ILE A 201 11.30 -6.59 0.98
N THR A 202 10.60 -5.49 1.33
CA THR A 202 10.89 -4.17 0.74
C THR A 202 11.88 -3.39 1.57
N ALA A 203 12.96 -2.94 0.92
CA ALA A 203 13.89 -1.94 1.43
C ALA A 203 13.94 -0.75 0.46
N ILE A 204 14.04 0.49 0.99
CA ILE A 204 13.96 1.71 0.17
C ILE A 204 15.28 2.46 0.24
N GLY A 205 15.84 2.75 -0.92
CA GLY A 205 17.13 3.42 -1.05
C GLY A 205 17.19 4.35 -2.26
N ASP A 206 18.38 4.89 -2.54
CA ASP A 206 18.59 5.81 -3.65
C ASP A 206 18.50 5.08 -5.01
N LEU A 207 17.69 5.61 -5.91
CA LEU A 207 17.52 5.14 -7.30
C LEU A 207 18.84 4.99 -8.04
N LYS A 208 19.81 5.85 -7.78
CA LYS A 208 21.13 5.83 -8.42
C LYS A 208 21.91 4.53 -8.19
N HIS A 209 21.61 3.78 -7.11
CA HIS A 209 22.19 2.46 -6.92
C HIS A 209 21.69 1.47 -7.95
N ILE A 210 20.38 1.50 -8.26
CA ILE A 210 19.78 0.62 -9.27
C ILE A 210 20.26 0.99 -10.66
N GLN A 211 20.31 2.29 -10.98
CA GLN A 211 20.87 2.77 -12.25
C GLN A 211 22.30 2.23 -12.47
N LYS A 212 23.18 2.35 -11.45
CA LYS A 212 24.56 1.82 -11.51
C LYS A 212 24.61 0.29 -11.59
N LEU A 213 23.71 -0.41 -10.91
CA LEU A 213 23.65 -1.87 -10.93
C LEU A 213 23.21 -2.39 -12.30
N ASN A 214 22.27 -1.74 -12.94
CA ASN A 214 21.74 -2.13 -14.24
C ASN A 214 22.54 -1.55 -15.42
N ASN A 215 23.60 -0.75 -15.17
CA ASN A 215 24.32 0.05 -16.16
C ASN A 215 23.38 0.97 -16.96
N TRP A 216 22.38 1.55 -16.29
CA TRP A 216 21.46 2.52 -16.85
C TRP A 216 22.07 3.91 -16.86
N ASP A 217 21.65 4.73 -17.80
CA ASP A 217 21.93 6.15 -17.81
C ASP A 217 21.22 6.87 -16.65
N ILE A 218 21.73 8.05 -16.29
CA ILE A 218 21.18 8.86 -15.18
C ILE A 218 19.72 9.25 -15.38
N ASN A 219 19.26 9.32 -16.62
CA ASN A 219 17.89 9.64 -17.00
C ASN A 219 17.01 8.40 -17.16
N GLN A 220 17.51 7.19 -16.86
CA GLN A 220 16.71 5.97 -16.94
C GLN A 220 16.15 5.59 -15.57
N ILE A 221 14.87 5.27 -15.57
CA ILE A 221 14.09 4.88 -14.38
C ILE A 221 13.36 3.57 -14.66
N GLY A 222 12.82 2.93 -13.64
CA GLY A 222 12.01 1.72 -13.79
C GLY A 222 10.55 2.02 -14.13
N GLY A 223 10.08 3.23 -13.80
CA GLY A 223 8.70 3.65 -14.04
C GLY A 223 8.28 4.83 -13.18
N TYR A 224 7.01 5.18 -13.28
CA TYR A 224 6.38 6.22 -12.47
C TYR A 224 5.31 5.61 -11.57
N GLU A 225 5.20 6.13 -10.36
CA GLU A 225 4.09 5.92 -9.45
C GLU A 225 3.27 7.20 -9.35
N ILE A 226 1.96 7.08 -9.50
CA ILE A 226 1.04 8.21 -9.51
C ILE A 226 0.05 8.04 -8.37
N SER A 227 -0.11 9.10 -7.59
CA SER A 227 -1.16 9.21 -6.58
C SER A 227 -2.34 10.00 -7.12
N VAL A 228 -3.56 9.48 -6.93
CA VAL A 228 -4.79 10.14 -7.37
C VAL A 228 -5.69 10.49 -6.19
N ALA A 229 -6.46 11.57 -6.33
CA ALA A 229 -7.32 12.10 -5.28
C ALA A 229 -8.50 11.17 -4.94
N ASN A 230 -9.03 10.42 -5.92
CA ASN A 230 -10.21 9.58 -5.72
C ASN A 230 -10.01 8.17 -6.29
N PHE A 231 -9.74 7.23 -5.40
CA PHE A 231 -9.52 5.82 -5.75
C PHE A 231 -10.75 5.13 -6.39
N LYS A 232 -11.96 5.62 -6.14
CA LYS A 232 -13.18 5.00 -6.72
C LYS A 232 -13.18 5.05 -8.24
N ASN A 233 -12.57 6.07 -8.82
CA ASN A 233 -12.49 6.30 -10.26
C ASN A 233 -11.17 5.80 -10.88
N ILE A 234 -10.40 4.98 -10.19
CA ILE A 234 -9.05 4.59 -10.60
C ILE A 234 -8.98 3.99 -12.00
N GLU A 235 -9.95 3.16 -12.37
CA GLU A 235 -9.97 2.52 -13.71
C GLU A 235 -10.11 3.57 -14.83
N LYS A 236 -10.99 4.57 -14.62
CA LYS A 236 -11.14 5.69 -15.55
C LYS A 236 -9.84 6.51 -15.65
N TYR A 237 -9.22 6.81 -14.50
CA TYR A 237 -7.98 7.58 -14.48
C TYR A 237 -6.82 6.81 -15.12
N THR A 238 -6.75 5.50 -14.89
CA THR A 238 -5.76 4.63 -15.53
C THR A 238 -5.91 4.64 -17.04
N SER A 239 -7.15 4.54 -17.57
CA SER A 239 -7.39 4.61 -19.02
C SER A 239 -6.98 5.97 -19.61
N LEU A 240 -7.31 7.08 -18.94
CA LEU A 240 -6.92 8.42 -19.41
C LEU A 240 -5.39 8.59 -19.48
N ILE A 241 -4.68 8.08 -18.46
CA ILE A 241 -3.21 8.10 -18.45
C ILE A 241 -2.65 7.15 -19.53
N ASP A 242 -3.22 5.96 -19.69
CA ASP A 242 -2.78 4.98 -20.69
C ASP A 242 -2.93 5.50 -22.13
N GLU A 243 -3.92 6.37 -22.39
CA GLU A 243 -4.13 7.04 -23.68
C GLU A 243 -3.15 8.21 -23.93
N SER A 244 -2.52 8.76 -22.86
CA SER A 244 -1.59 9.90 -22.96
C SER A 244 -0.12 9.50 -23.02
N ILE A 245 0.21 8.21 -22.79
CA ILE A 245 1.58 7.72 -22.78
C ILE A 245 1.97 7.05 -24.10
N ASP A 246 3.28 6.90 -24.33
CA ASP A 246 3.83 6.24 -25.50
C ASP A 246 3.40 4.75 -25.58
N TYR A 247 3.32 4.21 -26.78
CA TYR A 247 2.81 2.84 -27.08
C TYR A 247 3.67 1.71 -26.46
N ASP A 248 4.91 1.98 -26.08
CA ASP A 248 5.82 1.01 -25.43
C ASP A 248 5.69 1.04 -23.89
N LEU A 249 4.93 2.00 -23.38
CA LEU A 249 4.59 2.13 -21.97
C LEU A 249 3.19 1.56 -21.69
N LYS A 250 2.96 1.23 -20.42
CA LYS A 250 1.66 0.78 -19.94
C LYS A 250 1.34 1.38 -18.59
N ALA A 251 0.15 1.96 -18.48
CA ALA A 251 -0.42 2.35 -17.21
C ALA A 251 -1.22 1.20 -16.61
N LEU A 252 -0.94 0.84 -15.38
CA LEU A 252 -1.65 -0.21 -14.65
C LEU A 252 -2.14 0.33 -13.31
N SER A 253 -3.43 0.10 -13.01
CA SER A 253 -3.94 0.39 -11.68
C SER A 253 -3.33 -0.56 -10.66
N ILE A 254 -3.19 -0.09 -9.43
CA ILE A 254 -2.67 -0.88 -8.32
C ILE A 254 -3.50 -2.15 -8.07
N LYS A 255 -4.78 -2.13 -8.43
CA LYS A 255 -5.66 -3.33 -8.37
C LYS A 255 -5.20 -4.42 -9.33
N HIS A 256 -4.76 -4.03 -10.53
CA HIS A 256 -4.25 -4.97 -11.53
C HIS A 256 -2.82 -5.42 -11.20
N LYS A 257 -2.05 -4.59 -10.49
CA LYS A 257 -0.68 -4.94 -10.05
C LYS A 257 -0.68 -5.94 -8.89
N TYR A 258 -1.63 -5.82 -7.95
CA TYR A 258 -1.77 -6.69 -6.77
C TYR A 258 -3.19 -7.28 -6.67
N PRO A 259 -3.62 -8.07 -7.67
CA PRO A 259 -4.99 -8.58 -7.73
C PRO A 259 -5.35 -9.43 -6.52
N GLN A 260 -4.41 -10.21 -5.97
CA GLN A 260 -4.64 -11.08 -4.82
C GLN A 260 -5.15 -10.30 -3.60
N ILE A 261 -4.58 -9.12 -3.33
CA ILE A 261 -4.97 -8.29 -2.18
C ILE A 261 -6.38 -7.73 -2.42
N PHE A 262 -6.64 -7.15 -3.60
CA PHE A 262 -7.92 -6.50 -3.88
C PHE A 262 -9.06 -7.51 -4.07
N ASP A 263 -8.82 -8.68 -4.64
CA ASP A 263 -9.78 -9.77 -4.70
C ASP A 263 -10.13 -10.31 -3.32
N TRP A 264 -9.12 -10.47 -2.45
CA TRP A 264 -9.36 -10.84 -1.06
C TRP A 264 -10.18 -9.78 -0.31
N LEU A 265 -9.90 -8.48 -0.50
CA LEU A 265 -10.71 -7.40 0.07
C LEU A 265 -12.15 -7.43 -0.44
N ARG A 266 -12.37 -7.78 -1.71
CA ARG A 266 -13.71 -7.94 -2.29
C ARG A 266 -14.48 -9.11 -1.69
N LEU A 267 -13.79 -10.22 -1.39
CA LEU A 267 -14.42 -11.37 -0.71
C LEU A 267 -14.96 -11.02 0.68
N GLN A 268 -14.38 -10.05 1.36
CA GLN A 268 -14.88 -9.60 2.66
C GLN A 268 -16.28 -8.95 2.56
N ASP A 269 -16.64 -8.36 1.42
CA ASP A 269 -18.00 -7.82 1.20
C ASP A 269 -19.05 -8.93 1.25
N PHE A 270 -18.74 -10.10 0.68
CA PHE A 270 -19.63 -11.27 0.73
C PHE A 270 -19.77 -11.81 2.15
N ASN A 271 -18.70 -11.81 2.94
CA ASN A 271 -18.75 -12.25 4.34
C ASN A 271 -19.69 -11.36 5.17
N VAL A 272 -19.63 -10.04 4.99
CA VAL A 272 -20.56 -9.13 5.69
C VAL A 272 -21.99 -9.29 5.17
N LEU A 273 -22.18 -9.48 3.87
CA LEU A 273 -23.52 -9.74 3.32
C LEU A 273 -24.16 -10.98 3.96
N ILE A 274 -23.39 -12.06 4.17
CA ILE A 274 -23.86 -13.28 4.87
C ILE A 274 -24.24 -12.99 6.33
N ILE A 275 -23.52 -12.11 7.02
CA ILE A 275 -23.83 -11.71 8.41
C ILE A 275 -25.11 -10.88 8.48
N LEU A 276 -25.42 -10.14 7.40
CA LEU A 276 -26.60 -9.25 7.34
C LEU A 276 -27.90 -9.97 6.94
N ILE A 277 -27.83 -11.21 6.45
CA ILE A 277 -28.99 -12.05 6.09
C ILE A 277 -29.41 -12.97 7.25
#